data_102dc017e969f4bb7e53a067f2c87815
#
_entry.id   102dc017e969f4bb7e53a067f2c87815
#
_cell.length_a   1.000
_cell.length_b   1.000
_cell.length_c   1.000
_cell.angle_alpha   90.00
_cell.angle_beta   90.00
_cell.angle_gamma   90.00
#
_symmetry.space_group_name_H-M   'P 1'
#
loop_
_entity.id
_entity.type
_entity.pdbx_description
1 polymer ?
#
loop_
_entity_poly.entity_id
_entity_poly.type
_entity_poly.pdbx_seq_one_letter_code
_entity_poly.pdbx_strand_id
1 'polypeptide(L)'
;RKFSSEEIYALEVVAMVLAEMTELGAFVGDETGLTALHQQPVLFRGTNGQEGAAKGSVWLHEPRVVVTNLVSDDAIEETTRLKNAVNLLRQGVDEIVDKIADGDKEQTEILKTFRMFANSRGWLRRMEADIDQGLSAEAAVEKEQSSARARMSQVADSYMRERLHDLDDLSNRLLRILTGQGTNTGAEIPKDPILIARNIGPAELLDYGRRLKAIVLE
;
A
#
# COMPACT_ATOMS: atom_id res chain seq x y z
N ARG A 1 28.48 -32.51 8.74
CA ARG A 1 28.26 -31.67 9.93
C ARG A 1 26.85 -31.09 9.81
N LYS A 2 26.00 -31.35 10.79
CA LYS A 2 24.68 -30.69 10.81
C LYS A 2 24.84 -29.33 11.44
N PHE A 3 24.22 -28.31 10.82
CA PHE A 3 24.18 -26.97 11.36
C PHE A 3 23.34 -26.92 12.64
N SER A 4 23.74 -26.09 13.59
CA SER A 4 22.92 -25.78 14.78
C SER A 4 21.72 -24.89 14.39
N SER A 5 20.71 -24.83 15.24
CA SER A 5 19.55 -23.97 15.00
C SER A 5 19.93 -22.49 14.88
N GLU A 6 20.94 -22.04 15.63
CA GLU A 6 21.45 -20.67 15.58
C GLU A 6 22.20 -20.39 14.25
N GLU A 7 22.99 -21.36 13.75
CA GLU A 7 23.65 -21.25 12.47
C GLU A 7 22.65 -21.23 11.30
N ILE A 8 21.57 -22.03 11.40
CA ILE A 8 20.48 -22.02 10.40
C ILE A 8 19.79 -20.66 10.40
N TYR A 9 19.45 -20.12 11.57
CA TYR A 9 18.80 -18.81 11.67
C TYR A 9 19.69 -17.67 11.13
N ALA A 10 20.98 -17.70 11.42
CA ALA A 10 21.93 -16.73 10.87
C ALA A 10 22.02 -16.82 9.33
N LEU A 11 22.00 -18.04 8.77
CA LEU A 11 22.01 -18.24 7.33
C LEU A 11 20.71 -17.78 6.67
N GLU A 12 19.56 -17.95 7.32
CA GLU A 12 18.27 -17.45 6.84
C GLU A 12 18.25 -15.92 6.80
N VAL A 13 18.75 -15.25 7.85
CA VAL A 13 18.87 -13.79 7.87
C VAL A 13 19.81 -13.28 6.77
N VAL A 14 20.96 -13.93 6.58
CA VAL A 14 21.91 -13.58 5.50
C VAL A 14 21.25 -13.81 4.13
N ALA A 15 20.51 -14.90 3.94
CA ALA A 15 19.81 -15.17 2.69
C ALA A 15 18.72 -14.12 2.40
N MET A 16 17.98 -13.66 3.41
CA MET A 16 17.00 -12.57 3.25
C MET A 16 17.68 -11.25 2.85
N VAL A 17 18.77 -10.87 3.51
CA VAL A 17 19.53 -9.66 3.18
C VAL A 17 20.12 -9.75 1.77
N LEU A 18 20.64 -10.90 1.36
CA LEU A 18 21.15 -11.13 0.01
C LEU A 18 20.06 -11.11 -1.05
N ALA A 19 18.86 -11.61 -0.74
CA ALA A 19 17.70 -11.53 -1.64
C ALA A 19 17.28 -10.08 -1.87
N GLU A 20 17.20 -9.26 -0.81
CA GLU A 20 16.94 -7.82 -0.93
C GLU A 20 18.06 -7.10 -1.69
N MET A 21 19.33 -7.44 -1.44
CA MET A 21 20.45 -6.86 -2.18
C MET A 21 20.48 -7.28 -3.65
N THR A 22 20.01 -8.49 -3.99
CA THR A 22 19.91 -8.92 -5.40
C THR A 22 18.73 -8.26 -6.10
N GLU A 23 17.63 -8.00 -5.43
CA GLU A 23 16.56 -7.16 -5.97
C GLU A 23 17.01 -5.70 -6.13
N LEU A 24 17.71 -5.13 -5.15
CA LEU A 24 18.37 -3.83 -5.24
C LEU A 24 19.49 -3.82 -6.29
N GLY A 25 20.28 -4.89 -6.40
CA GLY A 25 21.36 -5.02 -7.39
C GLY A 25 20.84 -5.18 -8.82
N ALA A 26 19.67 -5.77 -9.02
CA ALA A 26 18.97 -5.75 -10.31
C ALA A 26 18.45 -4.34 -10.65
N PHE A 27 18.20 -3.51 -9.63
CA PHE A 27 17.75 -2.12 -9.76
C PHE A 27 18.93 -1.13 -9.91
N VAL A 28 20.08 -1.41 -9.28
CA VAL A 28 21.32 -0.62 -9.29
C VAL A 28 22.36 -1.27 -10.21
N GLY A 29 21.94 -2.17 -11.10
CA GLY A 29 22.81 -2.81 -12.09
C GLY A 29 23.57 -1.76 -12.89
N ASP A 30 24.84 -2.07 -13.16
CA ASP A 30 25.83 -1.29 -13.91
C ASP A 30 25.17 -0.25 -14.82
N GLU A 31 25.55 1.03 -14.69
CA GLU A 31 25.02 2.12 -15.54
C GLU A 31 25.06 1.77 -17.06
N THR A 32 25.99 0.90 -17.45
CA THR A 32 26.08 0.32 -18.80
C THR A 32 24.93 -0.65 -19.11
N GLY A 33 24.42 -1.40 -18.16
CA GLY A 33 23.26 -2.31 -18.33
C GLY A 33 21.95 -1.55 -18.49
N LEU A 34 21.73 -0.51 -17.71
CA LEU A 34 20.55 0.36 -17.80
C LEU A 34 20.49 1.11 -19.14
N THR A 35 21.64 1.59 -19.65
CA THR A 35 21.70 2.26 -20.97
C THR A 35 21.39 1.31 -22.12
N ALA A 36 21.78 0.04 -22.01
CA ALA A 36 21.46 -0.97 -23.02
C ALA A 36 19.99 -1.38 -23.02
N LEU A 37 19.35 -1.45 -21.85
CA LEU A 37 17.91 -1.72 -21.71
C LEU A 37 17.03 -0.58 -22.26
N HIS A 38 17.51 0.67 -22.20
CA HIS A 38 16.78 1.83 -22.72
C HIS A 38 16.83 1.97 -24.25
N GLN A 39 17.65 1.19 -24.94
CA GLN A 39 17.80 1.27 -26.40
C GLN A 39 16.93 0.27 -27.17
N GLN A 40 16.32 -0.70 -26.51
CA GLN A 40 15.40 -1.63 -27.19
C GLN A 40 13.95 -1.23 -26.92
N PRO A 41 13.13 -1.07 -27.96
CA PRO A 41 11.72 -0.79 -27.79
C PRO A 41 11.05 -2.00 -27.12
N VAL A 42 10.50 -1.79 -25.92
CA VAL A 42 9.74 -2.82 -25.22
C VAL A 42 8.26 -2.66 -25.55
N LEU A 43 7.65 -3.72 -26.07
CA LEU A 43 6.24 -3.75 -26.40
C LEU A 43 5.47 -4.47 -25.28
N PHE A 44 4.62 -3.74 -24.58
CA PHE A 44 3.65 -4.30 -23.66
C PHE A 44 2.31 -4.50 -24.35
N ARG A 45 1.67 -5.66 -24.11
CA ARG A 45 0.29 -5.90 -24.53
C ARG A 45 -0.60 -5.84 -23.30
N GLY A 46 -1.60 -4.98 -23.34
CA GLY A 46 -2.54 -4.77 -22.25
C GLY A 46 -3.99 -4.81 -22.73
N THR A 47 -4.90 -4.76 -21.78
CA THR A 47 -6.34 -4.65 -22.03
C THR A 47 -6.76 -3.19 -21.88
N ASN A 48 -7.54 -2.68 -22.82
CA ASN A 48 -8.10 -1.33 -22.71
C ASN A 48 -9.26 -1.32 -21.73
N GLY A 49 -9.12 -0.59 -20.61
CA GLY A 49 -10.23 -0.32 -19.72
C GLY A 49 -11.16 0.76 -20.24
N GLN A 50 -10.61 1.73 -20.98
CA GLN A 50 -11.36 2.79 -21.65
C GLN A 50 -10.66 3.13 -22.97
N GLU A 51 -11.43 3.28 -24.03
CA GLU A 51 -10.92 3.74 -25.31
C GLU A 51 -10.53 5.23 -25.26
N GLY A 52 -9.40 5.56 -25.87
CA GLY A 52 -8.95 6.94 -25.96
C GLY A 52 -7.45 7.06 -26.19
N ALA A 53 -6.99 8.30 -26.26
CA ALA A 53 -5.57 8.65 -26.29
C ALA A 53 -5.30 9.78 -25.31
N ALA A 54 -4.23 9.66 -24.56
CA ALA A 54 -3.79 10.69 -23.62
C ALA A 54 -2.31 11.00 -23.83
N LYS A 55 -1.95 12.28 -23.60
CA LYS A 55 -0.58 12.75 -23.58
C LYS A 55 -0.36 13.52 -22.29
N GLY A 56 0.75 13.23 -21.59
CA GLY A 56 1.06 13.88 -20.33
C GLY A 56 2.40 13.43 -19.76
N SER A 57 2.66 13.82 -18.52
CA SER A 57 3.86 13.46 -17.79
C SER A 57 3.64 12.15 -17.03
N VAL A 58 4.60 11.24 -17.13
CA VAL A 58 4.56 9.99 -16.35
C VAL A 58 4.69 10.31 -14.87
N TRP A 59 3.83 9.71 -14.09
CA TRP A 59 3.85 9.76 -12.63
C TRP A 59 3.75 8.35 -12.06
N LEU A 60 4.85 7.89 -11.48
CA LEU A 60 4.91 6.57 -10.86
C LEU A 60 4.24 6.62 -9.49
N HIS A 61 3.27 5.76 -9.29
CA HIS A 61 2.56 5.63 -8.02
C HIS A 61 3.21 4.55 -7.17
N GLU A 62 3.88 4.99 -6.13
CA GLU A 62 4.46 4.13 -5.10
C GLU A 62 3.77 4.41 -3.76
N PRO A 63 2.69 3.69 -3.42
CA PRO A 63 1.92 3.96 -2.21
C PRO A 63 2.62 3.52 -0.93
N ARG A 64 3.78 2.85 -1.03
CA ARG A 64 4.45 2.25 0.13
C ARG A 64 5.09 3.31 1.01
N VAL A 65 4.65 3.36 2.26
CA VAL A 65 5.30 4.13 3.32
C VAL A 65 6.40 3.28 3.93
N VAL A 66 7.61 3.82 4.02
CA VAL A 66 8.72 3.14 4.69
C VAL A 66 8.61 3.39 6.19
N VAL A 67 8.42 2.31 6.95
CA VAL A 67 8.41 2.36 8.42
C VAL A 67 9.85 2.28 8.92
N THR A 68 10.31 3.35 9.56
CA THR A 68 11.68 3.46 10.11
C THR A 68 11.74 3.09 11.59
N ASN A 69 10.69 3.41 12.35
CA ASN A 69 10.57 3.08 13.77
C ASN A 69 9.77 1.79 13.93
N LEU A 70 10.42 0.72 14.38
CA LEU A 70 9.78 -0.58 14.54
C LEU A 70 9.30 -0.86 15.98
N VAL A 71 9.96 -0.29 16.96
CA VAL A 71 9.70 -0.56 18.39
C VAL A 71 9.49 0.74 19.15
N SER A 72 8.68 0.68 20.20
CA SER A 72 8.47 1.78 21.13
C SER A 72 8.34 1.23 22.56
N ASP A 73 8.89 1.98 23.50
CA ASP A 73 8.79 1.64 24.94
C ASP A 73 7.52 2.20 25.59
N ASP A 74 6.78 3.08 24.90
CA ASP A 74 5.54 3.68 25.39
C ASP A 74 4.30 3.17 24.63
N ALA A 75 3.81 2.00 25.03
CA ALA A 75 2.62 1.40 24.45
C ALA A 75 1.36 2.27 24.60
N ILE A 76 1.27 3.11 25.64
CA ILE A 76 0.11 3.97 25.88
C ILE A 76 0.09 5.11 24.83
N GLU A 77 1.25 5.73 24.62
CA GLU A 77 1.39 6.77 23.59
C GLU A 77 1.10 6.21 22.20
N GLU A 78 1.70 5.07 21.86
CA GLU A 78 1.52 4.43 20.53
C GLU A 78 0.07 4.01 20.29
N THR A 79 -0.60 3.44 21.29
CA THR A 79 -2.03 3.10 21.20
C THR A 79 -2.89 4.37 21.01
N THR A 80 -2.53 5.46 21.66
CA THR A 80 -3.25 6.74 21.51
C THR A 80 -3.04 7.31 20.10
N ARG A 81 -1.81 7.28 19.58
CA ARG A 81 -1.46 7.68 18.21
C ARG A 81 -2.26 6.86 17.19
N LEU A 82 -2.26 5.53 17.35
CA LEU A 82 -3.01 4.62 16.50
C LEU A 82 -4.51 4.95 16.48
N LYS A 83 -5.12 5.12 17.65
CA LYS A 83 -6.57 5.44 17.77
C LYS A 83 -6.92 6.77 17.11
N ASN A 84 -6.10 7.78 17.30
CA ASN A 84 -6.28 9.08 16.66
C ASN A 84 -6.17 8.97 15.15
N ALA A 85 -5.17 8.25 14.64
CA ALA A 85 -4.98 8.03 13.22
C ALA A 85 -6.13 7.23 12.59
N VAL A 86 -6.64 6.19 13.27
CA VAL A 86 -7.82 5.41 12.82
C VAL A 86 -9.07 6.28 12.79
N ASN A 87 -9.26 7.19 13.74
CA ASN A 87 -10.39 8.12 13.72
C ASN A 87 -10.30 9.09 12.54
N LEU A 88 -9.12 9.63 12.24
CA LEU A 88 -8.90 10.47 11.06
C LEU A 88 -9.13 9.70 9.76
N LEU A 89 -8.65 8.44 9.69
CA LEU A 89 -8.90 7.56 8.55
C LEU A 89 -10.41 7.37 8.31
N ARG A 90 -11.19 7.08 9.37
CA ARG A 90 -12.65 6.89 9.30
C ARG A 90 -13.36 8.13 8.83
N GLN A 91 -12.99 9.30 9.35
CA GLN A 91 -13.54 10.58 8.89
C GLN A 91 -13.28 10.80 7.40
N GLY A 92 -12.05 10.56 6.93
CA GLY A 92 -11.72 10.67 5.51
C GLY A 92 -12.49 9.68 4.63
N VAL A 93 -12.71 8.45 5.10
CA VAL A 93 -13.54 7.45 4.40
C VAL A 93 -15.01 7.90 4.34
N ASP A 94 -15.56 8.40 5.45
CA ASP A 94 -16.94 8.91 5.50
C ASP A 94 -17.14 10.08 4.53
N GLU A 95 -16.19 11.02 4.46
CA GLU A 95 -16.22 12.14 3.51
C GLU A 95 -16.21 11.68 2.05
N ILE A 96 -15.46 10.61 1.73
CA ILE A 96 -15.43 10.04 0.37
C ILE A 96 -16.78 9.42 0.04
N VAL A 97 -17.34 8.63 0.96
CA VAL A 97 -18.67 8.00 0.80
C VAL A 97 -19.76 9.05 0.59
N ASP A 98 -19.76 10.11 1.39
CA ASP A 98 -20.76 11.18 1.31
C ASP A 98 -20.68 11.97 -0.01
N LYS A 99 -19.47 12.19 -0.54
CA LYS A 99 -19.27 12.87 -1.84
C LYS A 99 -19.81 12.08 -3.04
N ILE A 100 -19.93 10.76 -2.90
CA ILE A 100 -20.34 9.83 -3.98
C ILE A 100 -21.77 9.33 -3.78
N ALA A 101 -22.43 9.66 -2.66
CA ALA A 101 -23.78 9.23 -2.36
C ALA A 101 -24.80 9.52 -3.49
N ASP A 102 -24.54 10.52 -4.35
CA ASP A 102 -25.31 10.84 -5.56
C ASP A 102 -24.78 10.15 -6.84
N GLY A 103 -23.80 9.25 -6.73
CA GLY A 103 -23.13 8.59 -7.86
C GLY A 103 -23.73 7.24 -8.24
N ASP A 104 -22.95 6.47 -9.03
CA ASP A 104 -23.30 5.13 -9.49
C ASP A 104 -23.43 4.17 -8.28
N LYS A 105 -24.47 3.31 -8.32
CA LYS A 105 -24.75 2.32 -7.25
C LYS A 105 -23.57 1.38 -7.01
N GLU A 106 -22.84 1.01 -8.06
CA GLU A 106 -21.70 0.09 -7.98
C GLU A 106 -20.52 0.73 -7.22
N GLN A 107 -20.23 2.00 -7.48
CA GLN A 107 -19.20 2.76 -6.73
C GLN A 107 -19.58 2.89 -5.25
N THR A 108 -20.85 3.11 -4.97
CA THR A 108 -21.37 3.22 -3.59
C THR A 108 -21.20 1.91 -2.81
N GLU A 109 -21.43 0.75 -3.43
CA GLU A 109 -21.24 -0.57 -2.80
C GLU A 109 -19.77 -0.87 -2.47
N ILE A 110 -18.84 -0.53 -3.35
CA ILE A 110 -17.40 -0.67 -3.12
C ILE A 110 -16.98 0.16 -1.89
N LEU A 111 -17.42 1.42 -1.83
CA LEU A 111 -17.08 2.32 -0.73
C LEU A 111 -17.72 1.94 0.60
N LYS A 112 -18.92 1.37 0.60
CA LYS A 112 -19.55 0.81 1.81
C LYS A 112 -18.71 -0.32 2.40
N THR A 113 -18.15 -1.18 1.54
CA THR A 113 -17.26 -2.26 1.96
C THR A 113 -15.97 -1.70 2.55
N PHE A 114 -15.39 -0.70 1.90
CA PHE A 114 -14.22 0.01 2.39
C PHE A 114 -14.44 0.63 3.78
N ARG A 115 -15.59 1.29 3.95
CA ARG A 115 -16.04 1.83 5.25
C ARG A 115 -16.20 0.73 6.31
N MET A 116 -16.73 -0.43 5.93
CA MET A 116 -16.89 -1.57 6.83
C MET A 116 -15.53 -2.06 7.35
N PHE A 117 -14.52 -2.15 6.49
CA PHE A 117 -13.16 -2.52 6.90
C PHE A 117 -12.54 -1.48 7.84
N ALA A 118 -12.64 -0.19 7.52
CA ALA A 118 -12.12 0.90 8.38
C ALA A 118 -12.74 0.88 9.77
N ASN A 119 -13.99 0.40 9.91
CA ASN A 119 -14.70 0.28 11.18
C ASN A 119 -14.54 -1.09 11.87
N SER A 120 -13.72 -1.99 11.32
CA SER A 120 -13.50 -3.32 11.87
C SER A 120 -12.81 -3.25 13.25
N ARG A 121 -13.52 -3.67 14.30
CA ARG A 121 -12.95 -3.76 15.65
C ARG A 121 -11.85 -4.81 15.75
N GLY A 122 -11.94 -5.88 14.97
CA GLY A 122 -10.94 -6.95 14.95
C GLY A 122 -9.61 -6.47 14.37
N TRP A 123 -9.66 -5.63 13.34
CA TRP A 123 -8.48 -5.02 12.73
C TRP A 123 -7.73 -4.14 13.75
N LEU A 124 -8.44 -3.22 14.40
CA LEU A 124 -7.86 -2.34 15.42
C LEU A 124 -7.25 -3.12 16.60
N ARG A 125 -7.98 -4.13 17.12
CA ARG A 125 -7.50 -4.92 18.27
C ARG A 125 -6.22 -5.69 17.97
N ARG A 126 -6.00 -6.15 16.77
CA ARG A 126 -4.76 -6.86 16.43
C ARG A 126 -3.57 -5.92 16.43
N MET A 127 -3.73 -4.71 15.90
CA MET A 127 -2.69 -3.68 15.96
C MET A 127 -2.41 -3.23 17.39
N GLU A 128 -3.45 -3.03 18.24
CA GLU A 128 -3.28 -2.75 19.67
C GLU A 128 -2.51 -3.86 20.39
N ALA A 129 -2.82 -5.12 20.11
CA ALA A 129 -2.11 -6.25 20.72
C ALA A 129 -0.63 -6.33 20.28
N ASP A 130 -0.30 -5.91 19.07
CA ASP A 130 1.07 -5.81 18.59
C ASP A 130 1.83 -4.65 19.25
N ILE A 131 1.18 -3.53 19.50
CA ILE A 131 1.74 -2.41 20.29
C ILE A 131 2.01 -2.83 21.74
N ASP A 132 1.09 -3.58 22.35
CA ASP A 132 1.29 -4.12 23.71
C ASP A 132 2.52 -5.06 23.79
N GLN A 133 2.99 -5.60 22.65
CA GLN A 133 4.21 -6.40 22.53
C GLN A 133 5.47 -5.56 22.25
N GLY A 134 5.37 -4.23 22.24
CA GLY A 134 6.50 -3.31 22.08
C GLY A 134 6.70 -2.80 20.66
N LEU A 135 5.76 -3.02 19.72
CA LEU A 135 5.85 -2.42 18.40
C LEU A 135 5.39 -0.95 18.43
N SER A 136 5.94 -0.13 17.53
CA SER A 136 5.38 1.19 17.23
C SER A 136 4.02 1.05 16.52
N ALA A 137 3.22 2.10 16.49
CA ALA A 137 1.94 2.11 15.80
C ALA A 137 2.11 1.80 14.30
N GLU A 138 3.13 2.35 13.66
CA GLU A 138 3.47 2.12 12.25
C GLU A 138 3.83 0.65 12.00
N ALA A 139 4.69 0.07 12.84
CA ALA A 139 5.11 -1.32 12.72
C ALA A 139 3.94 -2.29 12.96
N ALA A 140 3.03 -1.98 13.88
CA ALA A 140 1.83 -2.76 14.14
C ALA A 140 0.87 -2.76 12.92
N VAL A 141 0.73 -1.62 12.24
CA VAL A 141 -0.06 -1.53 10.99
C VAL A 141 0.58 -2.36 9.88
N GLU A 142 1.90 -2.25 9.66
CA GLU A 142 2.62 -3.00 8.64
C GLU A 142 2.55 -4.51 8.87
N LYS A 143 2.73 -4.94 10.14
CA LYS A 143 2.60 -6.35 10.54
C LYS A 143 1.19 -6.89 10.27
N GLU A 144 0.15 -6.15 10.63
CA GLU A 144 -1.24 -6.59 10.37
C GLU A 144 -1.53 -6.62 8.87
N GLN A 145 -1.04 -5.67 8.08
CA GLN A 145 -1.15 -5.68 6.62
C GLN A 145 -0.50 -6.94 6.03
N SER A 146 0.74 -7.24 6.42
CA SER A 146 1.46 -8.44 5.97
C SER A 146 0.76 -9.73 6.40
N SER A 147 0.26 -9.78 7.63
CA SER A 147 -0.51 -10.92 8.15
C SER A 147 -1.83 -11.11 7.41
N ALA A 148 -2.51 -10.04 7.05
CA ALA A 148 -3.73 -10.10 6.27
C ALA A 148 -3.46 -10.61 4.85
N ARG A 149 -2.40 -10.14 4.19
CA ARG A 149 -1.96 -10.65 2.89
C ARG A 149 -1.67 -12.16 2.95
N ALA A 150 -0.92 -12.61 3.95
CA ALA A 150 -0.61 -14.02 4.12
C ALA A 150 -1.86 -14.88 4.33
N ARG A 151 -2.84 -14.41 5.12
CA ARG A 151 -4.11 -15.12 5.33
C ARG A 151 -4.96 -15.16 4.05
N MET A 152 -5.08 -14.05 3.34
CA MET A 152 -5.94 -13.95 2.17
C MET A 152 -5.35 -14.59 0.92
N SER A 153 -4.02 -14.66 0.80
CA SER A 153 -3.36 -15.36 -0.31
C SER A 153 -3.62 -16.87 -0.31
N GLN A 154 -3.97 -17.44 0.84
CA GLN A 154 -4.31 -18.87 0.98
C GLN A 154 -5.77 -19.18 0.63
N VAL A 155 -6.60 -18.14 0.46
CA VAL A 155 -8.02 -18.30 0.13
C VAL A 155 -8.18 -18.46 -1.39
N ALA A 156 -8.86 -19.53 -1.81
CA ALA A 156 -9.08 -19.84 -3.23
C ALA A 156 -10.08 -18.87 -3.89
N ASP A 157 -10.89 -18.16 -3.11
CA ASP A 157 -11.94 -17.26 -3.57
C ASP A 157 -11.34 -15.96 -4.17
N SER A 158 -11.63 -15.71 -5.45
CA SER A 158 -11.20 -14.49 -6.17
C SER A 158 -11.75 -13.22 -5.54
N TYR A 159 -13.00 -13.24 -5.06
CA TYR A 159 -13.64 -12.11 -4.40
C TYR A 159 -12.87 -11.67 -3.15
N MET A 160 -12.42 -12.64 -2.34
CA MET A 160 -11.62 -12.33 -1.15
C MET A 160 -10.25 -11.76 -1.51
N ARG A 161 -9.65 -12.18 -2.62
CA ARG A 161 -8.37 -11.62 -3.09
C ARG A 161 -8.49 -10.17 -3.57
N GLU A 162 -9.59 -9.84 -4.24
CA GLU A 162 -9.87 -8.46 -4.63
C GLU A 162 -9.99 -7.54 -3.41
N ARG A 163 -10.61 -8.04 -2.32
CA ARG A 163 -10.71 -7.30 -1.05
C ARG A 163 -9.39 -7.07 -0.33
N LEU A 164 -8.35 -7.82 -0.68
CA LEU A 164 -7.00 -7.56 -0.16
C LEU A 164 -6.50 -6.17 -0.58
N HIS A 165 -6.77 -5.74 -1.81
CA HIS A 165 -6.38 -4.43 -2.31
C HIS A 165 -7.05 -3.29 -1.52
N ASP A 166 -8.32 -3.47 -1.11
CA ASP A 166 -9.02 -2.51 -0.28
C ASP A 166 -8.37 -2.37 1.10
N LEU A 167 -7.94 -3.50 1.68
CA LEU A 167 -7.26 -3.50 2.97
C LEU A 167 -5.84 -2.91 2.89
N ASP A 168 -5.14 -3.17 1.79
CA ASP A 168 -3.83 -2.58 1.51
C ASP A 168 -3.91 -1.06 1.38
N ASP A 169 -4.91 -0.54 0.67
CA ASP A 169 -5.16 0.90 0.55
C ASP A 169 -5.45 1.54 1.92
N LEU A 170 -6.32 0.93 2.73
CA LEU A 170 -6.60 1.39 4.10
C LEU A 170 -5.35 1.42 4.98
N SER A 171 -4.53 0.37 4.90
CA SER A 171 -3.30 0.26 5.69
C SER A 171 -2.28 1.33 5.26
N ASN A 172 -2.10 1.54 3.97
CA ASN A 172 -1.21 2.58 3.44
C ASN A 172 -1.68 3.99 3.83
N ARG A 173 -3.00 4.25 3.81
CA ARG A 173 -3.57 5.52 4.28
C ARG A 173 -3.32 5.74 5.77
N LEU A 174 -3.52 4.70 6.58
CA LEU A 174 -3.25 4.75 8.01
C LEU A 174 -1.78 5.03 8.29
N LEU A 175 -0.86 4.39 7.59
CA LEU A 175 0.59 4.63 7.68
C LEU A 175 0.93 6.08 7.31
N ARG A 176 0.35 6.64 6.25
CA ARG A 176 0.57 8.06 5.88
C ARG A 176 0.10 9.02 6.97
N ILE A 177 -1.05 8.75 7.59
CA ILE A 177 -1.54 9.55 8.71
C ILE A 177 -0.59 9.48 9.90
N LEU A 178 -0.13 8.28 10.28
CA LEU A 178 0.79 8.06 11.39
C LEU A 178 2.14 8.74 11.19
N THR A 179 2.67 8.70 9.95
CA THR A 179 3.95 9.33 9.59
C THR A 179 3.85 10.82 9.28
N GLY A 180 2.66 11.42 9.39
CA GLY A 180 2.45 12.84 9.11
C GLY A 180 2.55 13.22 7.63
N GLN A 181 2.58 12.25 6.71
CA GLN A 181 2.63 12.51 5.27
C GLN A 181 1.27 12.98 4.69
N GLY A 182 0.23 13.01 5.52
CA GLY A 182 -1.11 13.43 5.14
C GLY A 182 -1.78 12.49 4.15
N THR A 183 -2.95 12.91 3.67
CA THR A 183 -3.68 12.19 2.60
C THR A 183 -3.11 12.47 1.21
N ASN A 184 -2.28 13.50 1.09
CA ASN A 184 -1.60 13.82 -0.15
C ASN A 184 -0.32 13.00 -0.25
N THR A 185 -0.19 12.21 -1.30
CA THR A 185 1.09 11.66 -1.74
C THR A 185 2.07 12.83 -1.84
N GLY A 186 3.11 12.84 -0.99
CA GLY A 186 4.04 13.97 -0.88
C GLY A 186 4.86 14.30 -2.14
N ALA A 187 4.63 13.59 -3.24
CA ALA A 187 5.14 13.93 -4.55
C ALA A 187 4.20 14.97 -5.20
N GLU A 188 4.73 16.09 -5.63
CA GLU A 188 3.98 17.06 -6.46
C GLU A 188 3.44 16.34 -7.68
N ILE A 189 2.10 16.33 -7.81
CA ILE A 189 1.43 15.75 -8.98
C ILE A 189 1.84 16.60 -10.20
N PRO A 190 2.48 16.01 -11.21
CA PRO A 190 2.93 16.77 -12.38
C PRO A 190 1.73 17.33 -13.16
N LYS A 191 1.99 18.26 -14.05
CA LYS A 191 0.97 18.76 -14.96
C LYS A 191 0.55 17.65 -15.93
N ASP A 192 -0.75 17.48 -16.15
CA ASP A 192 -1.32 16.47 -17.02
C ASP A 192 -0.77 15.04 -16.74
N PRO A 193 -0.97 14.50 -15.53
CA PRO A 193 -0.31 13.28 -15.10
C PRO A 193 -0.91 12.04 -15.76
N ILE A 194 -0.03 11.13 -16.21
CA ILE A 194 -0.35 9.75 -16.56
C ILE A 194 0.18 8.88 -15.43
N LEU A 195 -0.74 8.33 -14.65
CA LEU A 195 -0.41 7.49 -13.50
C LEU A 195 0.01 6.11 -13.97
N ILE A 196 1.15 5.63 -13.49
CA ILE A 196 1.58 4.24 -13.63
C ILE A 196 1.62 3.62 -12.25
N ALA A 197 0.89 2.53 -12.06
CA ALA A 197 0.80 1.84 -10.80
C ALA A 197 0.69 0.32 -11.00
N ARG A 198 1.12 -0.47 -10.01
CA ARG A 198 0.81 -1.90 -9.97
C ARG A 198 -0.67 -2.13 -9.74
N ASN A 199 -1.19 -1.45 -8.78
CA ASN A 199 -2.62 -1.38 -8.47
C ASN A 199 -2.93 -0.01 -7.88
N ILE A 200 -4.20 0.33 -7.79
CA ILE A 200 -4.69 1.53 -7.13
C ILE A 200 -5.99 1.20 -6.40
N GLY A 201 -6.09 1.64 -5.15
CA GLY A 201 -7.30 1.49 -4.38
C GLY A 201 -8.41 2.45 -4.85
N PRO A 202 -9.69 2.08 -4.66
CA PRO A 202 -10.82 2.92 -5.07
C PRO A 202 -10.77 4.31 -4.44
N ALA A 203 -10.38 4.40 -3.19
CA ALA A 203 -10.31 5.65 -2.47
C ALA A 203 -9.16 6.53 -2.94
N GLU A 204 -8.00 5.96 -3.28
CA GLU A 204 -6.88 6.71 -3.90
C GLU A 204 -7.25 7.24 -5.28
N LEU A 205 -7.92 6.42 -6.08
CA LEU A 205 -8.39 6.83 -7.40
C LEU A 205 -9.33 8.04 -7.30
N LEU A 206 -10.19 8.07 -6.29
CA LEU A 206 -11.11 9.18 -6.04
C LEU A 206 -10.38 10.45 -5.56
N ASP A 207 -9.33 10.31 -4.75
CA ASP A 207 -8.51 11.43 -4.31
C ASP A 207 -7.79 12.13 -5.47
N TYR A 208 -7.34 11.35 -6.46
CA TYR A 208 -6.76 11.92 -7.69
C TYR A 208 -7.83 12.54 -8.58
N GLY A 209 -9.01 11.95 -8.63
CA GLY A 209 -10.17 12.44 -9.33
C GLY A 209 -9.89 12.78 -10.80
N ARG A 210 -10.45 13.90 -11.28
CA ARG A 210 -10.31 14.35 -12.67
C ARG A 210 -8.94 14.95 -13.02
N ARG A 211 -7.98 14.94 -12.11
CA ARG A 211 -6.63 15.46 -12.37
C ARG A 211 -5.83 14.51 -13.27
N LEU A 212 -6.11 13.22 -13.22
CA LEU A 212 -5.43 12.23 -14.04
C LEU A 212 -5.87 12.31 -15.50
N LYS A 213 -4.92 12.26 -16.43
CA LYS A 213 -5.18 12.17 -17.88
C LYS A 213 -5.33 10.73 -18.34
N ALA A 214 -4.57 9.82 -17.74
CA ALA A 214 -4.69 8.39 -17.97
C ALA A 214 -4.14 7.61 -16.76
N ILE A 215 -4.47 6.32 -16.72
CA ILE A 215 -3.97 5.36 -15.74
C ILE A 215 -3.49 4.13 -16.51
N VAL A 216 -2.32 3.63 -16.12
CA VAL A 216 -1.77 2.35 -16.60
C VAL A 216 -1.55 1.48 -15.37
N LEU A 217 -2.17 0.32 -15.34
CA LEU A 217 -2.05 -0.67 -14.26
C LEU A 217 -1.32 -1.92 -14.76
N GLU A 218 -0.57 -2.58 -13.85
CA GLU A 218 0.10 -3.86 -14.11
C GLU A 218 -0.89 -5.03 -14.10
#